data_963a89bbfcc5b0a5655b39885b494754
#
_entry.id   963a89bbfcc5b0a5655b39885b494754
#
_cell.length_a   1.000
_cell.length_b   1.000
_cell.length_c   1.000
_cell.angle_alpha   90.00
_cell.angle_beta   90.00
_cell.angle_gamma   90.00
#
_symmetry.space_group_name_H-M   'P 1'
#
loop_
_entity.id
_entity.type
_entity.pdbx_description
1 polymer ?
#
loop_
_entity_poly.entity_id
_entity_poly.type
_entity_poly.pdbx_seq_one_letter_code
_entity_poly.pdbx_strand_id
1 'polypeptide(L)'
;MKISLAILQICFLLSCNQSPESTPQAPRVEPNDPVIENTQSNPPNNLFLLDIPDENKIADRSNKFTHTPPEDDSTIIFGTFISKKPISWIWTPPQTLIATNNYTLPQKDASKNAYFTIRQFSNREEGNIEDNIKRWATLFRTNDGGPITAKIETIEIPNTNTTKISFKGEYMGSAGTWHSKNYSLVIVVLKEGTETFFFKLLGPTDTISEHDENLTFFLTSIEALPEVE
;
A
#
# COMPACT_ATOMS: atom_id res chain seq x y z
N MET A 1 -41.12 54.00 -23.67
CA MET A 1 -40.52 55.30 -23.99
C MET A 1 -39.10 55.05 -24.47
N LYS A 2 -38.85 55.44 -25.71
CA LYS A 2 -37.58 55.33 -26.43
C LYS A 2 -36.57 56.34 -25.92
N ILE A 3 -35.26 56.08 -26.05
CA ILE A 3 -34.13 56.97 -26.40
C ILE A 3 -32.86 56.16 -26.11
N SER A 4 -32.16 55.57 -27.03
CA SER A 4 -31.30 56.03 -28.16
C SER A 4 -29.96 56.67 -27.74
N LEU A 5 -28.92 55.93 -28.07
CA LEU A 5 -27.70 56.31 -28.82
C LEU A 5 -26.75 57.39 -28.24
N ALA A 6 -25.49 57.05 -28.08
CA ALA A 6 -24.39 57.74 -28.80
C ALA A 6 -23.04 57.03 -28.61
N ILE A 7 -22.41 56.81 -29.73
CA ILE A 7 -21.08 56.40 -30.08
C ILE A 7 -20.07 57.45 -29.70
N LEU A 8 -18.88 57.08 -29.18
CA LEU A 8 -17.69 57.87 -29.47
C LEU A 8 -16.45 56.95 -29.56
N GLN A 9 -15.98 56.82 -30.79
CA GLN A 9 -14.72 56.23 -31.21
C GLN A 9 -13.63 57.26 -31.02
N ILE A 10 -12.54 56.89 -30.30
CA ILE A 10 -11.27 57.64 -30.38
C ILE A 10 -10.16 56.62 -30.61
N CYS A 11 -9.62 56.65 -31.84
CA CYS A 11 -8.37 56.07 -32.23
C CYS A 11 -7.21 56.83 -31.63
N PHE A 12 -6.34 56.21 -30.92
CA PHE A 12 -4.97 56.68 -30.72
C PHE A 12 -3.98 55.64 -31.21
N LEU A 13 -3.38 55.95 -32.35
CA LEU A 13 -2.18 55.30 -32.87
C LEU A 13 -0.99 55.80 -32.09
N LEU A 14 -0.33 54.96 -31.32
CA LEU A 14 1.01 55.16 -30.85
C LEU A 14 1.84 53.93 -31.18
N SER A 15 2.64 54.08 -32.19
CA SER A 15 3.74 53.23 -32.61
C SER A 15 4.76 53.15 -31.47
N CYS A 16 5.02 52.01 -30.89
CA CYS A 16 6.21 51.73 -30.11
C CYS A 16 6.87 50.48 -30.64
N ASN A 17 8.04 50.69 -31.12
CA ASN A 17 9.04 49.77 -31.58
C ASN A 17 9.42 48.78 -30.47
N GLN A 18 9.01 47.51 -30.59
CA GLN A 18 9.48 46.46 -29.72
C GLN A 18 10.48 45.60 -30.50
N SER A 19 11.68 45.53 -29.97
CA SER A 19 12.69 44.54 -30.34
C SER A 19 12.19 43.14 -30.18
N PRO A 20 12.58 42.18 -31.02
CA PRO A 20 12.13 40.79 -30.88
C PRO A 20 12.72 40.19 -29.61
N GLU A 21 11.84 39.90 -28.68
CA GLU A 21 12.11 39.11 -27.48
C GLU A 21 12.53 37.71 -27.93
N SER A 22 13.71 37.26 -27.52
CA SER A 22 14.23 35.94 -27.81
C SER A 22 13.33 34.88 -27.15
N THR A 23 12.63 34.13 -27.96
CA THR A 23 11.90 32.91 -27.56
C THR A 23 12.89 31.98 -26.88
N PRO A 24 12.61 31.48 -25.67
CA PRO A 24 13.43 30.43 -25.06
C PRO A 24 13.38 29.19 -25.98
N GLN A 25 14.55 28.88 -26.54
CA GLN A 25 14.72 27.69 -27.35
C GLN A 25 14.54 26.48 -26.42
N ALA A 26 13.55 25.61 -26.71
CA ALA A 26 13.39 24.33 -26.02
C ALA A 26 14.72 23.56 -26.08
N PRO A 27 15.11 22.87 -25.02
CA PRO A 27 16.34 22.09 -25.00
C PRO A 27 16.31 21.09 -26.15
N ARG A 28 17.39 21.13 -26.95
CA ARG A 28 17.61 20.21 -28.08
C ARG A 28 17.86 18.83 -27.49
N VAL A 29 16.91 17.91 -27.65
CA VAL A 29 17.08 16.49 -27.32
C VAL A 29 18.09 15.91 -28.31
N GLU A 30 19.24 15.45 -27.80
CA GLU A 30 20.23 14.74 -28.62
C GLU A 30 19.69 13.33 -28.96
N PRO A 31 19.96 12.80 -30.16
CA PRO A 31 19.36 11.54 -30.63
C PRO A 31 19.89 10.27 -29.95
N ASN A 32 20.65 10.35 -28.87
CA ASN A 32 21.24 9.21 -28.15
C ASN A 32 20.86 9.13 -26.69
N ASP A 33 19.87 9.91 -26.21
CA ASP A 33 19.33 9.65 -24.90
C ASP A 33 18.58 8.32 -24.92
N PRO A 34 18.89 7.38 -23.99
CA PRO A 34 18.16 6.14 -23.93
C PRO A 34 16.69 6.46 -23.68
N VAL A 35 15.83 6.04 -24.59
CA VAL A 35 14.39 6.04 -24.38
C VAL A 35 14.16 5.25 -23.10
N ILE A 36 13.83 5.94 -22.01
CA ILE A 36 13.30 5.28 -20.82
C ILE A 36 11.95 4.75 -21.25
N GLU A 37 11.93 3.52 -21.76
CA GLU A 37 10.71 2.76 -21.86
C GLU A 37 10.11 2.75 -20.45
N ASN A 38 8.99 3.43 -20.33
CA ASN A 38 8.17 3.41 -19.13
C ASN A 38 7.49 2.03 -19.08
N THR A 39 8.32 0.98 -18.93
CA THR A 39 7.85 -0.33 -18.53
C THR A 39 7.24 -0.09 -17.17
N GLN A 40 5.95 -0.14 -17.11
CA GLN A 40 5.15 -0.28 -15.91
C GLN A 40 5.60 -1.57 -15.19
N SER A 41 6.79 -1.49 -14.59
CA SER A 41 7.34 -2.57 -13.78
C SER A 41 6.41 -2.74 -12.59
N ASN A 42 6.02 -3.97 -12.30
CA ASN A 42 5.48 -4.36 -11.01
C ASN A 42 6.20 -3.58 -9.92
N PRO A 43 5.47 -3.12 -8.87
CA PRO A 43 6.11 -2.43 -7.77
C PRO A 43 7.35 -3.22 -7.34
N PRO A 44 8.52 -2.58 -7.17
CA PRO A 44 9.71 -3.31 -6.75
C PRO A 44 9.41 -4.01 -5.44
N ASN A 45 9.95 -5.21 -5.29
CA ASN A 45 9.81 -6.07 -4.11
C ASN A 45 10.15 -5.36 -2.78
N ASN A 46 10.65 -4.14 -2.82
CA ASN A 46 11.00 -3.29 -1.68
C ASN A 46 9.82 -2.57 -1.01
N LEU A 47 8.59 -2.75 -1.48
CA LEU A 47 7.39 -2.15 -0.90
C LEU A 47 7.22 -2.45 0.60
N PHE A 48 7.88 -3.49 1.07
CA PHE A 48 7.79 -3.98 2.45
C PHE A 48 8.99 -3.62 3.35
N LEU A 49 10.05 -3.00 2.80
CA LEU A 49 11.30 -2.72 3.54
C LEU A 49 11.19 -1.62 4.60
N LEU A 50 10.05 -0.92 4.67
CA LEU A 50 9.92 0.28 5.48
C LEU A 50 9.64 0.09 6.96
N ASP A 51 9.37 -1.11 7.36
CA ASP A 51 9.11 -1.43 8.76
C ASP A 51 10.29 -2.20 9.38
N ILE A 52 11.54 -1.95 8.97
CA ILE A 52 12.71 -2.66 9.51
C ILE A 52 12.97 -2.09 10.91
N PRO A 53 12.73 -2.86 11.99
CA PRO A 53 13.31 -2.59 13.28
C PRO A 53 14.83 -2.73 13.19
N ASP A 54 15.56 -2.08 14.08
CA ASP A 54 17.02 -2.09 14.23
C ASP A 54 17.65 -3.42 13.76
N GLU A 55 18.58 -3.33 12.80
CA GLU A 55 19.21 -4.49 12.14
C GLU A 55 19.82 -5.51 13.13
N ASN A 56 20.21 -5.07 14.32
CA ASN A 56 20.76 -5.92 15.37
C ASN A 56 19.71 -6.85 16.04
N LYS A 57 18.40 -6.58 15.86
CA LYS A 57 17.31 -7.44 16.35
C LYS A 57 16.85 -8.48 15.32
N ILE A 58 17.34 -8.38 14.09
CA ILE A 58 16.90 -9.21 12.96
C ILE A 58 17.58 -10.59 12.98
N ALA A 59 18.79 -10.70 13.53
CA ALA A 59 19.62 -11.92 13.46
C ALA A 59 18.97 -13.16 14.10
N ASP A 60 18.11 -12.99 15.11
CA ASP A 60 17.45 -14.13 15.79
C ASP A 60 16.18 -14.64 15.07
N ARG A 61 15.72 -13.92 14.04
CA ARG A 61 14.49 -14.23 13.32
C ARG A 61 14.69 -15.01 12.03
N SER A 62 15.94 -15.18 11.57
CA SER A 62 16.24 -15.79 10.25
C SER A 62 15.73 -17.22 10.09
N ASN A 63 15.45 -17.94 11.19
CA ASN A 63 14.96 -19.31 11.16
C ASN A 63 13.42 -19.44 11.03
N LYS A 64 12.68 -18.34 11.03
CA LYS A 64 11.21 -18.35 10.94
C LYS A 64 10.65 -18.21 9.52
N PHE A 65 11.51 -18.05 8.50
CA PHE A 65 11.07 -17.78 7.13
C PHE A 65 11.09 -19.05 6.30
N THR A 66 9.95 -19.46 5.81
CA THR A 66 9.86 -20.50 4.80
C THR A 66 9.98 -19.85 3.42
N HIS A 67 11.07 -20.15 2.71
CA HIS A 67 11.23 -19.78 1.30
C HIS A 67 10.57 -20.79 0.36
N THR A 68 9.97 -21.82 0.89
CA THR A 68 9.27 -22.89 0.16
C THR A 68 7.77 -22.75 0.37
N PRO A 69 6.97 -23.03 -0.67
CA PRO A 69 5.52 -23.09 -0.50
C PRO A 69 5.14 -24.07 0.61
N PRO A 70 4.04 -23.83 1.34
CA PRO A 70 3.51 -24.81 2.27
C PRO A 70 3.09 -26.08 1.52
N GLU A 71 3.25 -27.25 2.17
CA GLU A 71 2.80 -28.52 1.59
C GLU A 71 1.26 -28.55 1.46
N ASP A 72 0.54 -28.01 2.45
CA ASP A 72 -0.89 -27.79 2.39
C ASP A 72 -1.19 -26.34 1.96
N ASP A 73 -1.67 -26.17 0.73
CA ASP A 73 -2.07 -24.87 0.18
C ASP A 73 -3.49 -24.46 0.56
N SER A 74 -4.19 -25.24 1.41
CA SER A 74 -5.54 -24.92 1.89
C SER A 74 -5.54 -24.09 3.18
N THR A 75 -4.42 -24.04 3.90
CA THR A 75 -4.29 -23.39 5.19
C THR A 75 -3.13 -22.42 5.25
N ILE A 76 -3.19 -21.51 6.21
CA ILE A 76 -2.12 -20.55 6.54
C ILE A 76 -1.77 -20.70 8.01
N ILE A 77 -0.53 -21.08 8.31
CA ILE A 77 -0.01 -21.19 9.67
C ILE A 77 0.80 -19.94 9.99
N PHE A 78 0.56 -19.35 11.16
CA PHE A 78 1.30 -18.21 11.67
C PHE A 78 1.33 -18.24 13.21
N GLY A 79 2.52 -18.20 13.79
CA GLY A 79 2.69 -18.39 15.24
C GLY A 79 2.08 -19.70 15.72
N THR A 80 1.18 -19.60 16.68
CA THR A 80 0.41 -20.72 17.25
C THR A 80 -1.00 -20.86 16.65
N PHE A 81 -1.24 -20.23 15.51
CA PHE A 81 -2.54 -20.20 14.85
C PHE A 81 -2.49 -20.84 13.48
N ILE A 82 -3.66 -21.35 13.08
CA ILE A 82 -3.96 -21.80 11.73
C ILE A 82 -5.24 -21.11 11.24
N SER A 83 -5.30 -20.85 9.96
CA SER A 83 -6.50 -20.31 9.30
C SER A 83 -6.69 -20.92 7.93
N LYS A 84 -7.90 -20.92 7.42
CA LYS A 84 -8.19 -21.34 6.05
C LYS A 84 -7.69 -20.32 5.06
N LYS A 85 -6.94 -20.78 4.05
CA LYS A 85 -6.47 -19.92 2.96
C LYS A 85 -7.60 -19.72 1.94
N PRO A 86 -7.94 -18.48 1.57
CA PRO A 86 -8.81 -18.25 0.42
C PRO A 86 -8.22 -18.89 -0.85
N ILE A 87 -9.04 -19.60 -1.61
CA ILE A 87 -8.58 -20.40 -2.77
C ILE A 87 -7.93 -19.54 -3.86
N SER A 88 -8.35 -18.28 -3.98
CA SER A 88 -7.81 -17.33 -4.96
C SER A 88 -6.46 -16.72 -4.55
N TRP A 89 -6.01 -16.87 -3.30
CA TRP A 89 -4.75 -16.32 -2.85
C TRP A 89 -3.59 -17.22 -3.28
N ILE A 90 -2.59 -16.64 -3.91
CA ILE A 90 -1.43 -17.35 -4.45
C ILE A 90 -0.24 -17.08 -3.55
N TRP A 91 0.33 -18.13 -2.98
CA TRP A 91 1.52 -18.00 -2.16
C TRP A 91 2.69 -17.41 -2.96
N THR A 92 3.45 -16.52 -2.32
CA THR A 92 4.68 -15.96 -2.85
C THR A 92 5.75 -15.93 -1.76
N PRO A 93 7.04 -16.11 -2.10
CA PRO A 93 8.10 -16.05 -1.10
C PRO A 93 8.07 -14.73 -0.33
N PRO A 94 8.20 -14.75 1.01
CA PRO A 94 8.36 -13.54 1.80
C PRO A 94 9.53 -12.70 1.30
N GLN A 95 9.31 -11.41 1.12
CA GLN A 95 10.31 -10.49 0.57
C GLN A 95 11.09 -9.74 1.65
N THR A 96 10.71 -9.91 2.92
CA THR A 96 11.36 -9.24 4.06
C THR A 96 11.52 -10.20 5.22
N LEU A 97 12.53 -9.94 6.05
CA LEU A 97 12.85 -10.78 7.22
C LEU A 97 11.76 -10.77 8.31
N ILE A 98 10.84 -9.82 8.30
CA ILE A 98 9.75 -9.71 9.27
C ILE A 98 8.42 -10.28 8.78
N ALA A 99 8.33 -10.62 7.50
CA ALA A 99 7.13 -11.25 6.94
C ALA A 99 7.23 -12.77 7.10
N THR A 100 6.25 -13.37 7.77
CA THR A 100 6.19 -14.84 7.91
C THR A 100 5.50 -15.48 6.72
N ASN A 101 4.52 -14.80 6.13
CA ASN A 101 3.73 -15.30 5.00
C ASN A 101 3.45 -14.17 4.01
N ASN A 102 3.50 -14.48 2.73
CA ASN A 102 3.11 -13.57 1.65
C ASN A 102 2.20 -14.28 0.65
N TYR A 103 1.21 -13.53 0.17
CA TYR A 103 0.28 -14.00 -0.87
C TYR A 103 0.02 -12.87 -1.87
N THR A 104 -0.07 -13.23 -3.13
CA THR A 104 -0.62 -12.37 -4.18
C THR A 104 -2.13 -12.57 -4.22
N LEU A 105 -2.87 -11.48 -4.24
CA LEU A 105 -4.31 -11.40 -4.45
C LEU A 105 -4.53 -11.04 -5.92
N PRO A 106 -4.85 -12.02 -6.78
CA PRO A 106 -4.86 -11.81 -8.21
C PRO A 106 -6.05 -10.96 -8.67
N GLN A 107 -5.82 -10.21 -9.73
CA GLN A 107 -6.83 -9.53 -10.54
C GLN A 107 -6.70 -10.03 -11.98
N LYS A 108 -7.75 -9.89 -12.81
CA LYS A 108 -7.69 -10.26 -14.24
C LYS A 108 -6.51 -9.61 -14.96
N ASP A 109 -6.27 -8.33 -14.64
CA ASP A 109 -5.08 -7.61 -15.05
C ASP A 109 -4.02 -7.77 -13.94
N ALA A 110 -3.01 -8.59 -14.18
CA ALA A 110 -1.96 -8.89 -13.21
C ALA A 110 -1.19 -7.65 -12.72
N SER A 111 -1.19 -6.54 -13.49
CA SER A 111 -0.62 -5.26 -13.05
C SER A 111 -1.41 -4.62 -11.91
N LYS A 112 -2.61 -5.12 -11.63
CA LYS A 112 -3.51 -4.66 -10.58
C LYS A 112 -3.63 -5.64 -9.41
N ASN A 113 -2.74 -6.60 -9.29
CA ASN A 113 -2.70 -7.49 -8.15
C ASN A 113 -2.51 -6.71 -6.85
N ALA A 114 -3.12 -7.20 -5.76
CA ALA A 114 -2.82 -6.76 -4.41
C ALA A 114 -1.99 -7.82 -3.68
N TYR A 115 -1.48 -7.46 -2.52
CA TYR A 115 -0.60 -8.33 -1.74
C TYR A 115 -1.10 -8.42 -0.31
N PHE A 116 -1.11 -9.64 0.23
CA PHE A 116 -1.36 -9.94 1.62
C PHE A 116 -0.08 -10.40 2.29
N THR A 117 0.21 -9.88 3.47
CA THR A 117 1.40 -10.22 4.24
C THR A 117 1.04 -10.38 5.70
N ILE A 118 1.53 -11.44 6.32
CA ILE A 118 1.48 -11.63 7.78
C ILE A 118 2.84 -11.26 8.35
N ARG A 119 2.84 -10.44 9.41
CA ARG A 119 4.02 -10.09 10.20
C ARG A 119 3.77 -10.42 11.64
N GLN A 120 4.73 -11.07 12.26
CA GLN A 120 4.69 -11.44 13.67
C GLN A 120 5.75 -10.67 14.43
N PHE A 121 5.35 -10.13 15.56
CA PHE A 121 6.22 -9.44 16.51
C PHE A 121 6.03 -10.03 17.90
N SER A 122 7.12 -10.21 18.62
CA SER A 122 7.12 -10.71 20.00
C SER A 122 7.47 -9.59 20.96
N ASN A 123 6.99 -9.71 22.21
CA ASN A 123 7.40 -8.81 23.31
C ASN A 123 7.21 -7.31 23.05
N ARG A 124 6.17 -6.93 22.30
CA ARG A 124 5.84 -5.55 21.91
C ARG A 124 6.88 -4.87 21.02
N GLU A 125 7.64 -5.64 20.26
CA GLU A 125 8.59 -5.11 19.27
C GLU A 125 7.91 -4.38 18.10
N GLU A 126 6.58 -4.57 17.93
CA GLU A 126 5.76 -3.85 16.97
C GLU A 126 5.71 -2.34 17.21
N GLY A 127 6.07 -1.92 18.41
CA GLY A 127 5.96 -0.52 18.84
C GLY A 127 4.52 -0.13 19.18
N ASN A 128 4.32 1.18 19.38
CA ASN A 128 3.00 1.74 19.66
C ASN A 128 2.15 1.78 18.38
N ILE A 129 0.87 1.37 18.49
CA ILE A 129 -0.04 1.33 17.35
C ILE A 129 -0.32 2.72 16.76
N GLU A 130 -0.41 3.76 17.60
CA GLU A 130 -0.63 5.13 17.15
C GLU A 130 0.55 5.65 16.32
N ASP A 131 1.77 5.31 16.70
CA ASP A 131 2.97 5.70 15.95
C ASP A 131 3.07 4.92 14.63
N ASN A 132 2.66 3.66 14.62
CA ASN A 132 2.51 2.87 13.40
C ASN A 132 1.47 3.49 12.47
N ILE A 133 0.30 3.93 12.98
CA ILE A 133 -0.74 4.58 12.18
C ILE A 133 -0.19 5.88 11.56
N LYS A 134 0.51 6.72 12.34
CA LYS A 134 1.15 7.93 11.81
C LYS A 134 2.15 7.61 10.70
N ARG A 135 3.01 6.61 10.92
CA ARG A 135 3.98 6.17 9.92
C ARG A 135 3.31 5.64 8.65
N TRP A 136 2.26 4.82 8.76
CA TRP A 136 1.53 4.35 7.58
C TRP A 136 0.79 5.47 6.85
N ALA A 137 0.30 6.49 7.56
CA ALA A 137 -0.30 7.66 6.95
C ALA A 137 0.67 8.40 6.04
N THR A 138 1.98 8.44 6.37
CA THR A 138 2.97 9.10 5.49
C THR A 138 3.20 8.39 4.16
N LEU A 139 2.76 7.14 4.03
CA LEU A 139 2.84 6.39 2.77
C LEU A 139 1.75 6.79 1.77
N PHE A 140 0.78 7.59 2.20
CA PHE A 140 -0.40 7.96 1.41
C PHE A 140 -0.63 9.46 1.44
N ARG A 141 -1.34 9.93 0.43
CA ARG A 141 -1.96 11.26 0.40
C ARG A 141 -3.36 11.19 -0.21
N THR A 142 -4.14 12.22 0.00
CA THR A 142 -5.42 12.39 -0.68
C THR A 142 -5.20 12.66 -2.18
N ASN A 143 -6.25 12.53 -3.01
CA ASN A 143 -6.13 12.73 -4.46
C ASN A 143 -5.75 14.17 -4.85
N ASP A 144 -5.98 15.13 -3.96
CA ASP A 144 -5.59 16.54 -4.09
C ASP A 144 -4.22 16.86 -3.45
N GLY A 145 -3.51 15.82 -2.98
CA GLY A 145 -2.15 15.92 -2.45
C GLY A 145 -2.04 16.24 -0.97
N GLY A 146 -3.17 16.33 -0.26
CA GLY A 146 -3.22 16.61 1.18
C GLY A 146 -2.88 15.38 2.05
N PRO A 147 -2.74 15.57 3.37
CA PRO A 147 -2.53 14.49 4.32
C PRO A 147 -3.74 13.58 4.39
N ILE A 148 -3.51 12.30 4.71
CA ILE A 148 -4.56 11.30 4.85
C ILE A 148 -4.80 10.94 6.31
N THR A 149 -6.04 10.55 6.62
CA THR A 149 -6.41 10.05 7.94
C THR A 149 -6.82 8.59 7.84
N ALA A 150 -6.39 7.77 8.80
CA ALA A 150 -6.80 6.38 8.92
C ALA A 150 -8.29 6.27 9.26
N LYS A 151 -8.98 5.33 8.64
CA LYS A 151 -10.24 4.80 9.17
C LYS A 151 -9.88 3.65 10.12
N ILE A 152 -10.36 3.72 11.37
CA ILE A 152 -10.11 2.74 12.40
C ILE A 152 -11.44 2.13 12.83
N GLU A 153 -11.52 0.81 12.82
CA GLU A 153 -12.73 0.05 13.13
C GLU A 153 -12.36 -1.10 14.08
N THR A 154 -13.23 -1.39 15.04
CA THR A 154 -13.18 -2.65 15.77
C THR A 154 -13.94 -3.69 14.99
N ILE A 155 -13.33 -4.83 14.73
CA ILE A 155 -13.97 -5.97 14.08
C ILE A 155 -13.93 -7.18 15.02
N GLU A 156 -14.96 -8.00 14.94
CA GLU A 156 -15.04 -9.26 15.68
C GLU A 156 -14.45 -10.39 14.86
N ILE A 157 -13.54 -11.15 15.46
CA ILE A 157 -13.06 -12.43 14.97
C ILE A 157 -13.28 -13.47 16.08
N PRO A 158 -13.26 -14.78 15.81
CA PRO A 158 -13.54 -15.76 16.83
C PRO A 158 -12.72 -15.54 18.10
N ASN A 159 -13.42 -15.45 19.24
CA ASN A 159 -12.89 -15.29 20.59
C ASN A 159 -12.14 -13.98 20.89
N THR A 160 -12.08 -13.01 19.98
CA THR A 160 -11.40 -11.75 20.26
C THR A 160 -11.96 -10.59 19.41
N ASN A 161 -11.86 -9.38 19.97
CA ASN A 161 -12.04 -8.15 19.22
C ASN A 161 -10.68 -7.67 18.71
N THR A 162 -10.64 -7.24 17.48
CA THR A 162 -9.41 -6.76 16.86
C THR A 162 -9.61 -5.42 16.16
N THR A 163 -8.51 -4.75 15.83
CA THR A 163 -8.52 -3.45 15.20
C THR A 163 -8.21 -3.57 13.72
N LYS A 164 -9.12 -3.06 12.87
CA LYS A 164 -8.91 -2.87 11.44
C LYS A 164 -8.60 -1.41 11.17
N ILE A 165 -7.48 -1.15 10.52
CA ILE A 165 -6.99 0.19 10.15
C ILE A 165 -6.91 0.24 8.64
N SER A 166 -7.47 1.28 8.03
CA SER A 166 -7.44 1.40 6.58
C SER A 166 -7.12 2.81 6.11
N PHE A 167 -6.40 2.88 4.99
CA PHE A 167 -6.08 4.09 4.24
C PHE A 167 -6.50 3.89 2.80
N LYS A 168 -7.03 4.95 2.17
CA LYS A 168 -7.43 4.93 0.76
C LYS A 168 -7.05 6.25 0.11
N GLY A 169 -6.20 6.21 -0.92
CA GLY A 169 -5.74 7.42 -1.59
C GLY A 169 -4.68 7.14 -2.64
N GLU A 170 -3.78 8.08 -2.84
CA GLU A 170 -2.59 7.89 -3.64
C GLU A 170 -1.47 7.34 -2.77
N TYR A 171 -0.98 6.16 -3.11
CA TYR A 171 0.15 5.53 -2.44
C TYR A 171 1.46 6.09 -2.98
N MET A 172 2.31 6.61 -2.12
CA MET A 172 3.58 7.23 -2.48
C MET A 172 4.80 6.37 -2.18
N GLY A 173 4.59 5.23 -1.49
CA GLY A 173 5.71 4.44 -0.98
C GLY A 173 6.52 5.17 0.07
N SER A 174 7.59 4.54 0.52
CA SER A 174 8.43 5.04 1.62
C SER A 174 9.25 6.27 1.28
N ALA A 175 9.71 6.34 0.07
CA ALA A 175 10.59 7.41 -0.37
C ALA A 175 9.82 8.52 -1.10
N GLY A 176 8.47 8.46 -1.13
CA GLY A 176 7.67 9.41 -1.91
C GLY A 176 7.88 9.33 -3.43
N THR A 177 8.49 8.24 -3.89
CA THR A 177 8.85 8.04 -5.31
C THR A 177 7.78 7.31 -6.11
N TRP A 178 6.79 6.73 -5.42
CA TRP A 178 5.67 6.02 -6.01
C TRP A 178 4.46 6.90 -6.07
N HIS A 179 3.73 6.82 -7.16
CA HIS A 179 2.50 7.57 -7.36
C HIS A 179 1.42 6.67 -7.92
N SER A 180 0.96 5.73 -7.08
CA SER A 180 -0.11 4.81 -7.43
C SER A 180 -1.44 5.34 -6.92
N LYS A 181 -2.25 5.88 -7.83
CA LYS A 181 -3.60 6.38 -7.50
C LYS A 181 -4.57 5.23 -7.21
N ASN A 182 -5.59 5.53 -6.42
CA ASN A 182 -6.65 4.57 -6.07
C ASN A 182 -6.10 3.30 -5.39
N TYR A 183 -5.14 3.48 -4.49
CA TYR A 183 -4.60 2.40 -3.66
C TYR A 183 -5.23 2.39 -2.28
N SER A 184 -5.26 1.20 -1.70
CA SER A 184 -5.67 0.99 -0.31
C SER A 184 -4.64 0.18 0.45
N LEU A 185 -4.50 0.52 1.71
CA LEU A 185 -3.79 -0.27 2.71
C LEU A 185 -4.81 -0.64 3.78
N VAL A 186 -4.96 -1.94 4.04
CA VAL A 186 -5.77 -2.47 5.13
C VAL A 186 -4.86 -3.26 6.06
N ILE A 187 -4.95 -2.99 7.35
CA ILE A 187 -4.18 -3.69 8.39
C ILE A 187 -5.15 -4.14 9.46
N VAL A 188 -5.10 -5.43 9.78
CA VAL A 188 -5.78 -6.00 10.94
C VAL A 188 -4.73 -6.39 11.96
N VAL A 189 -4.94 -5.99 13.22
CA VAL A 189 -3.98 -6.17 14.32
C VAL A 189 -4.55 -7.18 15.30
N LEU A 190 -4.02 -8.39 15.31
CA LEU A 190 -4.35 -9.42 16.29
C LEU A 190 -3.28 -9.44 17.39
N LYS A 191 -3.70 -9.36 18.64
CA LYS A 191 -2.81 -9.50 19.81
C LYS A 191 -3.19 -10.75 20.60
N GLU A 192 -2.18 -11.56 20.87
CA GLU A 192 -2.33 -12.77 21.69
C GLU A 192 -1.15 -12.93 22.61
N GLY A 193 -1.38 -12.79 23.93
CA GLY A 193 -0.32 -12.82 24.93
C GLY A 193 0.76 -11.76 24.66
N THR A 194 1.98 -12.20 24.40
CA THR A 194 3.13 -11.35 24.04
C THR A 194 3.33 -11.17 22.54
N GLU A 195 2.53 -11.85 21.74
CA GLU A 195 2.63 -11.83 20.29
C GLU A 195 1.64 -10.82 19.67
N THR A 196 2.08 -10.16 18.61
CA THR A 196 1.24 -9.28 17.79
C THR A 196 1.39 -9.66 16.32
N PHE A 197 0.27 -9.88 15.68
CA PHE A 197 0.20 -10.20 14.24
C PHE A 197 -0.40 -9.02 13.49
N PHE A 198 0.27 -8.61 12.43
CA PHE A 198 -0.24 -7.64 11.46
C PHE A 198 -0.60 -8.36 10.16
N PHE A 199 -1.88 -8.42 9.87
CA PHE A 199 -2.41 -8.88 8.59
C PHE A 199 -2.55 -7.66 7.68
N LYS A 200 -1.65 -7.52 6.71
CA LYS A 200 -1.53 -6.32 5.88
C LYS A 200 -1.90 -6.63 4.44
N LEU A 201 -2.90 -5.91 3.90
CA LEU A 201 -3.25 -5.91 2.49
C LEU A 201 -2.85 -4.57 1.88
N LEU A 202 -2.15 -4.59 0.75
CA LEU A 202 -1.74 -3.40 0.01
C LEU A 202 -1.95 -3.63 -1.48
N GLY A 203 -2.62 -2.71 -2.14
CA GLY A 203 -2.86 -2.77 -3.58
C GLY A 203 -3.90 -1.79 -4.09
N PRO A 204 -4.29 -1.90 -5.37
CA PRO A 204 -5.38 -1.13 -5.93
C PRO A 204 -6.66 -1.31 -5.11
N THR A 205 -7.39 -0.22 -4.90
CA THR A 205 -8.60 -0.22 -4.06
C THR A 205 -9.64 -1.22 -4.54
N ASP A 206 -9.85 -1.33 -5.85
CA ASP A 206 -10.85 -2.23 -6.42
C ASP A 206 -10.48 -3.70 -6.15
N THR A 207 -9.19 -4.05 -6.31
CA THR A 207 -8.69 -5.39 -5.99
C THR A 207 -8.84 -5.71 -4.50
N ILE A 208 -8.49 -4.78 -3.61
CA ILE A 208 -8.69 -4.96 -2.16
C ILE A 208 -10.17 -5.18 -1.87
N SER A 209 -11.07 -4.43 -2.50
CA SER A 209 -12.52 -4.57 -2.30
C SER A 209 -13.06 -5.92 -2.80
N GLU A 210 -12.57 -6.43 -3.93
CA GLU A 210 -12.93 -7.76 -4.44
C GLU A 210 -12.50 -8.89 -3.51
N HIS A 211 -11.45 -8.68 -2.72
CA HIS A 211 -10.94 -9.67 -1.75
C HIS A 211 -11.42 -9.44 -0.31
N ASP A 212 -12.36 -8.53 -0.04
CA ASP A 212 -12.84 -8.25 1.34
C ASP A 212 -13.56 -9.46 1.96
N GLU A 213 -14.36 -10.20 1.18
CA GLU A 213 -14.96 -11.46 1.63
C GLU A 213 -13.91 -12.54 1.91
N ASN A 214 -12.85 -12.60 1.10
CA ASN A 214 -11.73 -13.52 1.33
C ASN A 214 -10.96 -13.17 2.60
N LEU A 215 -10.75 -11.88 2.87
CA LEU A 215 -10.15 -11.44 4.13
C LEU A 215 -11.03 -11.83 5.32
N THR A 216 -12.34 -11.61 5.22
CA THR A 216 -13.30 -12.00 6.25
C THR A 216 -13.27 -13.51 6.48
N PHE A 217 -13.28 -14.32 5.42
CA PHE A 217 -13.17 -15.77 5.49
C PHE A 217 -11.88 -16.21 6.20
N PHE A 218 -10.73 -15.62 5.86
CA PHE A 218 -9.47 -15.87 6.53
C PHE A 218 -9.56 -15.53 8.02
N LEU A 219 -9.99 -14.31 8.37
CA LEU A 219 -10.03 -13.84 9.75
C LEU A 219 -10.98 -14.65 10.63
N THR A 220 -12.15 -15.02 10.11
CA THR A 220 -13.16 -15.77 10.87
C THR A 220 -12.84 -17.27 11.02
N SER A 221 -11.87 -17.77 10.26
CA SER A 221 -11.39 -19.15 10.36
C SER A 221 -10.12 -19.31 11.18
N ILE A 222 -9.65 -18.23 11.85
CA ILE A 222 -8.48 -18.30 12.73
C ILE A 222 -8.82 -19.16 13.95
N GLU A 223 -7.99 -20.16 14.20
CA GLU A 223 -8.09 -21.05 15.36
C GLU A 223 -6.68 -21.39 15.88
N ALA A 224 -6.58 -21.81 17.14
CA ALA A 224 -5.31 -22.28 17.70
C ALA A 224 -4.87 -23.56 16.98
N LEU A 225 -3.55 -23.68 16.72
CA LEU A 225 -2.98 -24.96 16.25
C LEU A 225 -3.25 -26.04 17.28
N PRO A 226 -3.67 -27.25 16.84
CA PRO A 226 -3.78 -28.39 17.75
C PRO A 226 -2.43 -28.68 18.40
N GLU A 227 -2.43 -28.93 19.70
CA GLU A 227 -1.24 -29.42 20.38
C GLU A 227 -0.86 -30.80 19.79
N VAL A 228 0.40 -30.93 19.39
CA VAL A 228 0.92 -32.22 18.93
C VAL A 228 1.27 -33.02 20.20
N GLU A 229 0.47 -34.08 20.49
CA GLU A 229 0.76 -35.02 21.55
C GLU A 229 2.04 -35.84 21.30
#